data_be0db5900151155bdb37e9e2cd153d34
#
_entry.id   be0db5900151155bdb37e9e2cd153d34
#
_cell.length_a   1.000
_cell.length_b   1.000
_cell.length_c   1.000
_cell.angle_alpha   90.00
_cell.angle_beta   90.00
_cell.angle_gamma   90.00
#
_symmetry.space_group_name_H-M   'P 1'
#
loop_
_entity.id
_entity.type
_entity.pdbx_description
1 polymer ?
#
loop_
_entity_poly.entity_id
_entity_poly.type
_entity_poly.pdbx_seq_one_letter_code
_entity_poly.pdbx_strand_id
1 'polypeptide(L)'
;RSTQAKTLFPYTTLFRSAKPEDKAHRVRKMVGNGMRANIWGPFKNRFGVEEVYELYGSSEGNIGFNNIFNFDNTVGFCPLPYSIVKYDKENDSFVRDANGFMIKAEKGEAGLLIGKITARTPFDGYTDPAKNESCILKDVFEAGDRYFNTGDLVRDIGFRHAQFVDRLGDTFRWKGENVSTTEVENLMCSYPSLAEAVVYGVEIPNTNGRAGMAAITPHADMKIDFAALLTGFKKEMPAYAIPVFLRLQQLMET
;
A
#
# COMPACT_ATOMS: atom_id res chain seq x y z
N ARG A 1 7.82 -23.52 27.17
CA ARG A 1 8.07 -23.76 25.72
C ARG A 1 7.73 -22.47 25.01
N SER A 2 8.75 -21.78 24.53
CA SER A 2 8.64 -20.56 23.73
C SER A 2 7.95 -20.93 22.40
N THR A 3 6.74 -20.42 22.19
CA THR A 3 6.08 -20.50 20.89
C THR A 3 6.71 -19.41 20.04
N GLN A 4 7.60 -19.77 19.12
CA GLN A 4 8.09 -18.83 18.11
C GLN A 4 6.89 -18.29 17.35
N ALA A 5 6.68 -16.98 17.42
CA ALA A 5 5.74 -16.29 16.57
C ALA A 5 6.25 -16.40 15.12
N LYS A 6 5.63 -17.27 14.34
CA LYS A 6 5.87 -17.29 12.89
C LYS A 6 5.23 -16.04 12.30
N THR A 7 6.05 -15.17 11.74
CA THR A 7 5.56 -14.02 10.99
C THR A 7 4.82 -14.54 9.76
N LEU A 8 3.51 -14.53 9.81
CA LEU A 8 2.66 -14.84 8.66
C LEU A 8 2.51 -13.54 7.86
N PHE A 9 3.13 -13.47 6.69
CA PHE A 9 2.81 -12.44 5.72
C PHE A 9 1.45 -12.78 5.08
N PRO A 10 0.37 -12.03 5.32
CA PRO A 10 -0.98 -12.41 4.87
C PRO A 10 -1.06 -12.63 3.37
N TYR A 11 -0.31 -11.86 2.59
CA TYR A 11 -0.26 -11.93 1.14
C TYR A 11 0.25 -13.28 0.64
N THR A 12 1.49 -13.62 0.99
CA THR A 12 2.13 -14.86 0.52
C THR A 12 1.39 -16.11 0.98
N THR A 13 0.70 -16.03 2.13
CA THR A 13 -0.03 -17.15 2.70
C THR A 13 -1.36 -17.38 1.98
N LEU A 14 -2.07 -16.33 1.54
CA LEU A 14 -3.32 -16.47 0.78
C LEU A 14 -3.12 -17.07 -0.61
N PHE A 15 -2.00 -16.78 -1.24
CA PHE A 15 -1.71 -17.26 -2.59
C PHE A 15 -1.14 -18.69 -2.62
N ARG A 16 -0.77 -19.26 -1.48
CA ARG A 16 -0.50 -20.69 -1.42
C ARG A 16 -1.79 -21.49 -1.53
N SER A 17 -1.69 -22.68 -2.15
CA SER A 17 -2.83 -23.59 -2.22
C SER A 17 -3.45 -23.80 -0.84
N ALA A 18 -4.78 -23.74 -0.76
CA ALA A 18 -5.48 -24.00 0.49
C ALA A 18 -5.21 -25.43 0.96
N LYS A 19 -4.95 -25.57 2.26
CA LYS A 19 -4.67 -26.85 2.91
C LYS A 19 -5.73 -27.14 3.98
N PRO A 20 -6.07 -28.39 4.22
CA PRO A 20 -6.98 -28.76 5.31
C PRO A 20 -6.52 -28.24 6.68
N GLU A 21 -5.20 -28.11 6.86
CA GLU A 21 -4.58 -27.65 8.10
C GLU A 21 -4.59 -26.14 8.29
N ASP A 22 -5.03 -25.35 7.30
CA ASP A 22 -5.04 -23.88 7.40
C ASP A 22 -5.83 -23.35 8.61
N LYS A 23 -6.81 -24.11 9.08
CA LYS A 23 -7.57 -23.85 10.32
C LYS A 23 -7.09 -24.66 11.54
N ALA A 24 -6.11 -25.56 11.38
CA ALA A 24 -5.66 -26.43 12.46
C ALA A 24 -4.71 -25.72 13.42
N HIS A 25 -5.11 -24.55 13.92
CA HIS A 25 -4.37 -23.74 14.88
C HIS A 25 -5.32 -23.10 15.91
N ARG A 26 -4.76 -22.47 16.94
CA ARG A 26 -5.52 -21.81 18.01
C ARG A 26 -5.47 -20.26 17.90
N VAL A 27 -4.99 -19.72 16.81
CA VAL A 27 -4.91 -18.27 16.60
C VAL A 27 -6.29 -17.75 16.24
N ARG A 28 -6.86 -16.93 17.12
CA ARG A 28 -8.16 -16.27 16.89
C ARG A 28 -8.02 -14.77 16.63
N LYS A 29 -6.94 -14.18 17.15
CA LYS A 29 -6.68 -12.75 17.04
C LYS A 29 -5.29 -12.54 16.45
N MET A 30 -5.16 -11.54 15.62
CA MET A 30 -3.86 -11.13 15.10
C MET A 30 -3.74 -9.61 15.11
N VAL A 31 -2.53 -9.14 15.26
CA VAL A 31 -2.16 -7.73 15.13
C VAL A 31 -1.12 -7.64 14.02
N GLY A 32 -1.28 -6.71 13.13
CA GLY A 32 -0.36 -6.54 12.01
C GLY A 32 -0.39 -5.16 11.42
N ASN A 33 0.26 -5.06 10.28
CA ASN A 33 0.36 -3.86 9.49
C ASN A 33 0.41 -4.28 8.01
N GLY A 34 -0.46 -3.69 7.20
CA GLY A 34 -0.47 -3.89 5.76
C GLY A 34 -1.48 -4.91 5.22
N MET A 35 -2.47 -5.34 6.00
CA MET A 35 -3.54 -6.16 5.45
C MET A 35 -4.45 -5.34 4.54
N ARG A 36 -4.46 -5.67 3.25
CA ARG A 36 -5.29 -4.96 2.28
C ARG A 36 -6.75 -5.38 2.38
N ALA A 37 -7.65 -4.43 2.08
CA ALA A 37 -9.10 -4.62 2.20
C ALA A 37 -9.63 -5.80 1.37
N ASN A 38 -9.09 -6.03 0.17
CA ASN A 38 -9.51 -7.10 -0.72
C ASN A 38 -9.20 -8.51 -0.21
N ILE A 39 -8.17 -8.68 0.62
CA ILE A 39 -7.80 -9.98 1.18
C ILE A 39 -8.34 -10.21 2.60
N TRP A 40 -8.89 -9.20 3.24
CA TRP A 40 -9.30 -9.25 4.65
C TRP A 40 -10.30 -10.38 4.94
N GLY A 41 -11.42 -10.40 4.23
CA GLY A 41 -12.44 -11.43 4.36
C GLY A 41 -11.95 -12.83 3.97
N PRO A 42 -11.34 -13.00 2.78
CA PRO A 42 -10.72 -14.26 2.37
C PRO A 42 -9.73 -14.81 3.39
N PHE A 43 -8.88 -13.97 3.98
CA PHE A 43 -7.92 -14.38 4.99
C PHE A 43 -8.61 -14.86 6.28
N LYS A 44 -9.52 -14.07 6.84
CA LYS A 44 -10.28 -14.45 8.04
C LYS A 44 -11.00 -15.79 7.84
N ASN A 45 -11.67 -15.94 6.71
CA ASN A 45 -12.43 -17.15 6.39
C ASN A 45 -11.52 -18.38 6.19
N ARG A 46 -10.40 -18.23 5.50
CA ARG A 46 -9.48 -19.33 5.22
C ARG A 46 -8.78 -19.82 6.47
N PHE A 47 -8.30 -18.91 7.31
CA PHE A 47 -7.51 -19.28 8.50
C PHE A 47 -8.33 -19.33 9.79
N GLY A 48 -9.62 -19.00 9.76
CA GLY A 48 -10.45 -19.00 10.96
C GLY A 48 -10.03 -17.96 12.00
N VAL A 49 -9.42 -16.85 11.56
CA VAL A 49 -9.06 -15.73 12.43
C VAL A 49 -10.29 -14.85 12.65
N GLU A 50 -10.69 -14.70 13.92
CA GLU A 50 -11.90 -13.96 14.28
C GLU A 50 -11.67 -12.44 14.28
N GLU A 51 -10.53 -12.00 14.80
CA GLU A 51 -10.22 -10.59 15.01
C GLU A 51 -8.88 -10.22 14.37
N VAL A 52 -8.88 -9.14 13.59
CA VAL A 52 -7.69 -8.59 12.95
C VAL A 52 -7.55 -7.13 13.34
N TYR A 53 -6.48 -6.81 14.02
CA TYR A 53 -6.14 -5.48 14.49
C TYR A 53 -5.02 -4.91 13.62
N GLU A 54 -5.34 -3.93 12.80
CA GLU A 54 -4.35 -3.24 11.98
C GLU A 54 -3.75 -2.04 12.72
N LEU A 55 -2.49 -1.78 12.40
CA LEU A 55 -1.74 -0.62 12.85
C LEU A 55 -1.23 0.13 11.63
N TYR A 56 -1.26 1.45 11.67
CA TYR A 56 -0.65 2.29 10.65
C TYR A 56 0.11 3.42 11.34
N GLY A 57 1.31 3.71 10.87
CA GLY A 57 2.13 4.82 11.34
C GLY A 57 3.55 4.77 10.79
N SER A 58 4.28 5.82 11.01
CA SER A 58 5.71 5.92 10.70
C SER A 58 6.47 6.49 11.88
N SER A 59 7.74 6.13 12.01
CA SER A 59 8.61 6.59 13.10
C SER A 59 8.92 8.09 13.04
N GLU A 60 8.98 8.63 11.83
CA GLU A 60 9.25 10.05 11.55
C GLU A 60 8.00 10.93 11.57
N GLY A 61 6.82 10.31 11.47
CA GLY A 61 5.55 11.00 11.34
C GLY A 61 4.87 11.27 12.67
N ASN A 62 3.86 12.13 12.59
CA ASN A 62 3.06 12.58 13.72
C ASN A 62 1.62 12.07 13.67
N ILE A 63 1.38 10.99 12.93
CA ILE A 63 0.07 10.41 12.70
C ILE A 63 0.12 8.89 12.83
N GLY A 64 -0.93 8.31 13.41
CA GLY A 64 -1.06 6.86 13.52
C GLY A 64 -2.50 6.45 13.68
N PHE A 65 -2.84 5.31 13.10
CA PHE A 65 -4.15 4.69 13.22
C PHE A 65 -4.02 3.34 13.91
N ASN A 66 -5.03 2.99 14.68
CA ASN A 66 -5.13 1.71 15.36
C ASN A 66 -6.55 1.17 15.21
N ASN A 67 -6.69 -0.03 14.70
CA ASN A 67 -7.98 -0.70 14.57
C ASN A 67 -8.43 -1.34 15.87
N ILE A 68 -8.52 -0.55 16.95
CA ILE A 68 -8.88 -1.03 18.29
C ILE A 68 -10.33 -1.52 18.40
N PHE A 69 -11.19 -1.11 17.47
CA PHE A 69 -12.60 -1.52 17.44
C PHE A 69 -12.83 -2.78 16.61
N ASN A 70 -11.77 -3.36 16.04
CA ASN A 70 -11.81 -4.54 15.18
C ASN A 70 -12.85 -4.45 14.05
N PHE A 71 -12.93 -3.29 13.40
CA PHE A 71 -13.69 -3.18 12.16
C PHE A 71 -12.90 -3.79 10.99
N ASP A 72 -13.59 -4.41 10.07
CA ASP A 72 -12.95 -4.99 8.90
C ASP A 72 -12.57 -3.89 7.88
N ASN A 73 -11.53 -4.15 7.09
CA ASN A 73 -11.09 -3.32 5.96
C ASN A 73 -10.65 -1.89 6.34
N THR A 74 -10.04 -1.71 7.49
CA THR A 74 -9.58 -0.39 7.95
C THR A 74 -8.21 -0.46 8.62
N VAL A 75 -7.40 0.58 8.46
CA VAL A 75 -6.20 0.79 9.27
C VAL A 75 -6.53 1.28 10.68
N GLY A 76 -7.81 1.61 10.94
CA GLY A 76 -8.35 1.93 12.26
C GLY A 76 -8.65 3.40 12.49
N PHE A 77 -8.75 3.73 13.77
CA PHE A 77 -9.08 5.03 14.32
C PHE A 77 -7.83 5.86 14.60
N CYS A 78 -7.88 7.15 14.26
CA CYS A 78 -6.82 8.11 14.59
C CYS A 78 -7.39 9.26 15.45
N PRO A 79 -6.95 9.43 16.72
CA PRO A 79 -7.36 10.55 17.56
C PRO A 79 -6.62 11.85 17.23
N LEU A 80 -5.47 11.77 16.55
CA LEU A 80 -4.62 12.91 16.24
C LEU A 80 -5.19 13.78 15.12
N PRO A 81 -4.84 15.06 15.03
CA PRO A 81 -5.33 15.94 13.98
C PRO A 81 -4.70 15.58 12.64
N TYR A 82 -5.53 15.19 11.68
CA TYR A 82 -5.14 14.88 10.30
C TYR A 82 -6.18 15.41 9.31
N SER A 83 -5.80 15.41 8.05
CA SER A 83 -6.72 15.62 6.93
C SER A 83 -6.37 14.68 5.78
N ILE A 84 -7.35 14.47 4.91
CA ILE A 84 -7.17 13.77 3.63
C ILE A 84 -7.45 14.83 2.56
N VAL A 85 -6.49 15.08 1.67
CA VAL A 85 -6.59 16.11 0.63
C VAL A 85 -6.69 15.50 -0.75
N LYS A 86 -7.41 16.16 -1.65
CA LYS A 86 -7.50 15.75 -3.05
C LYS A 86 -6.13 15.78 -3.70
N TYR A 87 -5.82 14.71 -4.41
CA TYR A 87 -4.54 14.55 -5.10
C TYR A 87 -4.77 14.09 -6.53
N ASP A 88 -4.23 14.84 -7.46
CA ASP A 88 -4.25 14.51 -8.87
C ASP A 88 -3.07 13.58 -9.18
N LYS A 89 -3.37 12.28 -9.30
CA LYS A 89 -2.37 11.26 -9.61
C LYS A 89 -1.78 11.40 -11.02
N GLU A 90 -2.52 12.01 -11.96
CA GLU A 90 -2.07 12.14 -13.34
C GLU A 90 -0.98 13.22 -13.45
N ASN A 91 -1.19 14.33 -12.74
CA ASN A 91 -0.26 15.45 -12.74
C ASN A 91 0.71 15.48 -11.56
N ASP A 92 0.64 14.46 -10.68
CA ASP A 92 1.45 14.35 -9.46
C ASP A 92 1.40 15.63 -8.60
N SER A 93 0.18 16.13 -8.36
CA SER A 93 -0.02 17.44 -7.76
C SER A 93 -1.22 17.52 -6.82
N PHE A 94 -1.16 18.47 -5.88
CA PHE A 94 -2.28 18.77 -4.99
C PHE A 94 -3.35 19.58 -5.70
N VAL A 95 -4.62 19.21 -5.53
CA VAL A 95 -5.75 19.99 -6.00
C VAL A 95 -5.96 21.18 -5.05
N ARG A 96 -5.98 22.40 -5.61
CA ARG A 96 -6.11 23.64 -4.84
C ARG A 96 -7.35 24.44 -5.25
N ASP A 97 -7.86 25.23 -4.32
CA ASP A 97 -8.93 26.18 -4.57
C ASP A 97 -8.42 27.47 -5.24
N ALA A 98 -9.33 28.42 -5.49
CA ALA A 98 -9.01 29.70 -6.11
C ALA A 98 -8.07 30.58 -5.26
N ASN A 99 -7.95 30.33 -3.97
CA ASN A 99 -7.06 31.04 -3.05
C ASN A 99 -5.69 30.35 -2.91
N GLY A 100 -5.50 29.20 -3.57
CA GLY A 100 -4.28 28.42 -3.53
C GLY A 100 -4.20 27.41 -2.36
N PHE A 101 -5.25 27.26 -1.55
CA PHE A 101 -5.31 26.28 -0.49
C PHE A 101 -5.73 24.90 -0.98
N MET A 102 -5.28 23.85 -0.31
CA MET A 102 -5.62 22.47 -0.68
C MET A 102 -7.09 22.16 -0.38
N ILE A 103 -7.70 21.36 -1.25
CA ILE A 103 -9.08 20.91 -1.10
C ILE A 103 -9.11 19.57 -0.38
N LYS A 104 -9.95 19.46 0.65
CA LYS A 104 -10.16 18.17 1.35
C LYS A 104 -10.89 17.19 0.43
N ALA A 105 -10.47 15.93 0.50
CA ALA A 105 -11.20 14.83 -0.12
C ALA A 105 -12.55 14.62 0.58
N GLU A 106 -13.54 14.20 -0.19
CA GLU A 106 -14.85 13.84 0.34
C GLU A 106 -14.82 12.45 1.01
N LYS A 107 -15.82 12.18 1.85
CA LYS A 107 -15.94 10.86 2.46
C LYS A 107 -16.07 9.79 1.39
N GLY A 108 -15.23 8.77 1.47
CA GLY A 108 -15.17 7.69 0.49
C GLY A 108 -14.28 7.99 -0.74
N GLU A 109 -13.87 9.24 -0.95
CA GLU A 109 -12.90 9.62 -1.97
C GLU A 109 -11.48 9.28 -1.51
N ALA A 110 -10.66 8.77 -2.42
CA ALA A 110 -9.24 8.55 -2.14
C ALA A 110 -8.49 9.88 -2.21
N GLY A 111 -7.66 10.14 -1.21
CA GLY A 111 -6.83 11.34 -1.15
C GLY A 111 -5.56 11.11 -0.35
N LEU A 112 -4.66 12.09 -0.40
CA LEU A 112 -3.39 12.04 0.32
C LEU A 112 -3.59 12.34 1.80
N LEU A 113 -3.11 11.44 2.65
CA LEU A 113 -3.13 11.59 4.09
C LEU A 113 -2.05 12.57 4.54
N ILE A 114 -2.44 13.56 5.35
CA ILE A 114 -1.54 14.55 5.92
C ILE A 114 -1.80 14.74 7.42
N GLY A 115 -0.72 14.77 8.22
CA GLY A 115 -0.78 14.96 9.67
C GLY A 115 -0.52 16.40 10.06
N LYS A 116 -1.42 17.06 10.84
CA LYS A 116 -1.21 18.45 11.27
C LYS A 116 -0.04 18.54 12.26
N ILE A 117 0.92 19.40 11.95
CA ILE A 117 2.08 19.64 12.81
C ILE A 117 1.70 20.71 13.82
N THR A 118 1.74 20.37 15.11
CA THR A 118 1.44 21.27 16.24
C THR A 118 2.44 21.00 17.37
N ALA A 119 2.39 21.81 18.42
CA ALA A 119 3.21 21.56 19.61
C ALA A 119 2.88 20.20 20.30
N ARG A 120 1.67 19.67 20.11
CA ARG A 120 1.24 18.37 20.66
C ARG A 120 1.46 17.20 19.71
N THR A 121 1.64 17.48 18.43
CA THR A 121 1.89 16.50 17.36
C THR A 121 3.09 17.00 16.55
N PRO A 122 4.31 17.02 17.11
CA PRO A 122 5.49 17.45 16.41
C PRO A 122 5.81 16.48 15.28
N PHE A 123 6.53 16.95 14.27
CA PHE A 123 7.15 16.13 13.27
C PHE A 123 8.62 15.93 13.67
N ASP A 124 8.98 14.72 14.03
CA ASP A 124 10.33 14.39 14.48
C ASP A 124 11.34 14.36 13.32
N GLY A 125 10.86 14.00 12.14
CA GLY A 125 11.61 14.11 10.90
C GLY A 125 12.66 13.03 10.66
N TYR A 126 13.39 13.23 9.58
CA TYR A 126 14.51 12.40 9.16
C TYR A 126 15.83 13.03 9.62
N THR A 127 16.88 12.24 9.64
CA THR A 127 18.26 12.73 9.88
C THR A 127 18.76 13.66 8.77
N ASP A 128 18.17 13.57 7.57
CA ASP A 128 18.48 14.44 6.43
C ASP A 128 17.56 15.68 6.43
N PRO A 129 18.10 16.90 6.62
CA PRO A 129 17.31 18.14 6.63
C PRO A 129 16.59 18.44 5.31
N ALA A 130 17.18 18.09 4.16
CA ALA A 130 16.57 18.34 2.86
C ALA A 130 15.32 17.48 2.67
N LYS A 131 15.36 16.25 3.17
CA LYS A 131 14.22 15.34 3.16
C LYS A 131 13.09 15.83 4.07
N ASN A 132 13.43 16.42 5.22
CA ASN A 132 12.45 17.02 6.11
C ASN A 132 11.67 18.16 5.44
N GLU A 133 12.37 19.05 4.75
CA GLU A 133 11.71 20.17 4.06
C GLU A 133 10.76 19.71 2.97
N SER A 134 11.10 18.66 2.23
CA SER A 134 10.26 18.11 1.16
C SER A 134 9.00 17.40 1.68
N CYS A 135 9.02 16.92 2.94
CA CYS A 135 7.88 16.25 3.55
C CYS A 135 6.93 17.19 4.31
N ILE A 136 7.29 18.48 4.47
CA ILE A 136 6.47 19.46 5.16
C ILE A 136 5.68 20.30 4.17
N LEU A 137 4.36 20.20 4.23
CA LEU A 137 3.44 21.05 3.48
C LEU A 137 3.14 22.30 4.29
N LYS A 138 3.25 23.45 3.68
CA LYS A 138 2.98 24.78 4.27
C LYS A 138 1.76 25.40 3.60
N ASP A 139 1.02 26.23 4.35
CA ASP A 139 -0.14 26.96 3.85
C ASP A 139 -1.17 26.03 3.18
N VAL A 140 -1.54 24.96 3.91
CA VAL A 140 -2.39 23.91 3.38
C VAL A 140 -3.87 24.34 3.33
N PHE A 141 -4.42 24.81 4.43
CA PHE A 141 -5.81 25.30 4.54
C PHE A 141 -5.89 26.75 5.00
N GLU A 142 -4.83 27.24 5.63
CA GLU A 142 -4.72 28.62 6.14
C GLU A 142 -3.24 29.03 6.13
N ALA A 143 -2.98 30.33 6.05
CA ALA A 143 -1.62 30.84 6.10
C ALA A 143 -0.91 30.47 7.39
N GLY A 144 0.29 29.91 7.29
CA GLY A 144 1.13 29.53 8.43
C GLY A 144 0.84 28.13 8.98
N ASP A 145 -0.18 27.42 8.52
CA ASP A 145 -0.38 26.04 8.95
C ASP A 145 0.67 25.10 8.32
N ARG A 146 0.95 24.00 9.00
CA ARG A 146 1.96 23.02 8.56
C ARG A 146 1.46 21.60 8.74
N TYR A 147 1.70 20.78 7.73
CA TYR A 147 1.33 19.38 7.74
C TYR A 147 2.49 18.49 7.28
N PHE A 148 2.57 17.32 7.87
CA PHE A 148 3.44 16.25 7.40
C PHE A 148 2.76 15.51 6.26
N ASN A 149 3.45 15.40 5.12
CA ASN A 149 3.04 14.60 3.97
C ASN A 149 3.45 13.15 4.19
N THR A 150 2.50 12.25 4.37
CA THR A 150 2.80 10.83 4.60
C THR A 150 3.23 10.10 3.33
N GLY A 151 2.88 10.62 2.16
CA GLY A 151 2.99 9.93 0.87
C GLY A 151 1.97 8.82 0.67
N ASP A 152 1.05 8.60 1.60
CA ASP A 152 0.08 7.52 1.55
C ASP A 152 -1.32 8.02 1.17
N LEU A 153 -1.93 7.33 0.21
CA LEU A 153 -3.31 7.57 -0.19
C LEU A 153 -4.24 6.73 0.66
N VAL A 154 -5.22 7.38 1.24
CA VAL A 154 -6.23 6.74 2.08
C VAL A 154 -7.62 7.23 1.72
N ARG A 155 -8.63 6.55 2.23
CA ARG A 155 -10.04 6.89 2.08
C ARG A 155 -10.66 7.03 3.45
N ASP A 156 -11.36 8.15 3.71
CA ASP A 156 -12.17 8.31 4.92
C ASP A 156 -13.40 7.40 4.85
N ILE A 157 -13.55 6.51 5.81
CA ILE A 157 -14.70 5.62 5.92
C ILE A 157 -15.65 6.00 7.08
N GLY A 158 -15.42 7.16 7.69
CA GLY A 158 -16.21 7.70 8.81
C GLY A 158 -15.63 7.35 10.18
N PHE A 159 -16.17 7.99 11.22
CA PHE A 159 -15.74 7.81 12.61
C PHE A 159 -14.22 7.92 12.83
N ARG A 160 -13.56 8.80 12.06
CA ARG A 160 -12.09 8.95 12.05
C ARG A 160 -11.32 7.65 11.73
N HIS A 161 -11.94 6.75 10.99
CA HIS A 161 -11.31 5.56 10.44
C HIS A 161 -10.93 5.80 8.99
N ALA A 162 -9.81 5.23 8.61
CA ALA A 162 -9.32 5.28 7.24
C ALA A 162 -9.11 3.87 6.66
N GLN A 163 -9.22 3.78 5.35
CA GLN A 163 -8.84 2.62 4.57
C GLN A 163 -7.62 2.99 3.73
N PHE A 164 -6.56 2.21 3.83
CA PHE A 164 -5.39 2.37 2.98
C PHE A 164 -5.74 2.05 1.52
N VAL A 165 -5.32 2.89 0.60
CA VAL A 165 -5.56 2.74 -0.83
C VAL A 165 -4.26 2.40 -1.54
N ASP A 166 -3.23 3.26 -1.41
CA ASP A 166 -1.96 3.12 -2.13
C ASP A 166 -0.89 4.03 -1.52
N ARG A 167 0.33 3.93 -2.02
CA ARG A 167 1.43 4.83 -1.68
C ARG A 167 1.88 5.59 -2.92
N LEU A 168 2.10 6.90 -2.80
CA LEU A 168 2.53 7.73 -3.95
C LEU A 168 3.87 7.28 -4.55
N GLY A 169 4.78 6.71 -3.73
CA GLY A 169 6.05 6.15 -4.17
C GLY A 169 5.93 4.80 -4.89
N ASP A 170 4.79 4.12 -4.76
CA ASP A 170 4.53 2.81 -5.34
C ASP A 170 3.81 2.92 -6.69
N THR A 171 3.92 4.06 -7.34
CA THR A 171 3.46 4.28 -8.71
C THR A 171 4.63 4.72 -9.60
N PHE A 172 4.59 4.34 -10.85
CA PHE A 172 5.51 4.88 -11.86
C PHE A 172 4.73 5.25 -13.13
N ARG A 173 5.25 6.23 -13.87
CA ARG A 173 4.63 6.68 -15.12
C ARG A 173 5.26 5.98 -16.31
N TRP A 174 4.44 5.33 -17.14
CA TRP A 174 4.87 4.67 -18.37
C TRP A 174 3.94 4.98 -19.53
N LYS A 175 4.49 5.47 -20.65
CA LYS A 175 3.74 5.85 -21.85
C LYS A 175 2.60 6.85 -21.60
N GLY A 176 2.80 7.76 -20.65
CA GLY A 176 1.80 8.76 -20.28
C GLY A 176 0.81 8.33 -19.19
N GLU A 177 0.79 7.04 -18.83
CA GLU A 177 -0.14 6.45 -17.85
C GLU A 177 0.54 6.19 -16.51
N ASN A 178 -0.20 6.31 -15.41
CA ASN A 178 0.26 5.95 -14.08
C ASN A 178 -0.01 4.47 -13.83
N VAL A 179 1.02 3.74 -13.42
CA VAL A 179 0.96 2.32 -13.09
C VAL A 179 1.12 2.17 -11.58
N SER A 180 0.12 1.62 -10.92
CA SER A 180 0.21 1.21 -9.51
C SER A 180 0.98 -0.10 -9.41
N THR A 181 2.12 -0.10 -8.73
CA THR A 181 2.91 -1.31 -8.53
C THR A 181 2.12 -2.35 -7.76
N THR A 182 1.39 -1.88 -6.77
CA THR A 182 0.53 -2.69 -5.90
C THR A 182 -0.59 -3.41 -6.64
N GLU A 183 -1.26 -2.75 -7.59
CA GLU A 183 -2.32 -3.39 -8.40
C GLU A 183 -1.74 -4.48 -9.31
N VAL A 184 -0.59 -4.19 -9.94
CA VAL A 184 0.11 -5.16 -10.79
C VAL A 184 0.62 -6.34 -9.99
N GLU A 185 1.24 -6.11 -8.81
CA GLU A 185 1.71 -7.16 -7.90
C GLU A 185 0.57 -8.07 -7.46
N ASN A 186 -0.57 -7.49 -7.08
CA ASN A 186 -1.75 -8.26 -6.67
C ASN A 186 -2.24 -9.18 -7.78
N LEU A 187 -2.33 -8.66 -9.00
CA LEU A 187 -2.75 -9.45 -10.13
C LEU A 187 -1.73 -10.55 -10.45
N MET A 188 -0.45 -10.21 -10.49
CA MET A 188 0.61 -11.19 -10.74
C MET A 188 0.61 -12.30 -9.70
N CYS A 189 0.47 -11.97 -8.42
CA CYS A 189 0.40 -12.94 -7.33
C CYS A 189 -0.89 -13.77 -7.31
N SER A 190 -1.91 -13.44 -8.11
CA SER A 190 -3.09 -14.30 -8.29
C SER A 190 -2.81 -15.54 -9.15
N TYR A 191 -1.71 -15.55 -9.90
CA TYR A 191 -1.32 -16.69 -10.73
C TYR A 191 -0.66 -17.78 -9.89
N PRO A 192 -1.13 -19.04 -9.99
CA PRO A 192 -0.64 -20.15 -9.15
C PRO A 192 0.86 -20.44 -9.27
N SER A 193 1.49 -20.03 -10.37
CA SER A 193 2.92 -20.26 -10.61
C SER A 193 3.83 -19.27 -9.89
N LEU A 194 3.30 -18.15 -9.39
CA LEU A 194 4.05 -17.09 -8.74
C LEU A 194 3.84 -17.10 -7.23
N ALA A 195 4.90 -17.22 -6.47
CA ALA A 195 4.88 -17.12 -5.01
C ALA A 195 4.93 -15.67 -4.56
N GLU A 196 5.66 -14.83 -5.29
CA GLU A 196 5.86 -13.43 -4.97
C GLU A 196 6.12 -12.63 -6.25
N ALA A 197 5.67 -11.39 -6.28
CA ALA A 197 6.01 -10.41 -7.29
C ALA A 197 6.22 -9.04 -6.63
N VAL A 198 7.32 -8.38 -7.00
CA VAL A 198 7.63 -6.99 -6.61
C VAL A 198 7.78 -6.18 -7.89
N VAL A 199 6.95 -5.16 -8.05
CA VAL A 199 6.89 -4.35 -9.27
C VAL A 199 7.46 -2.97 -9.01
N TYR A 200 8.25 -2.46 -9.93
CA TYR A 200 8.85 -1.13 -9.84
C TYR A 200 9.16 -0.57 -11.23
N GLY A 201 9.25 0.77 -11.31
CA GLY A 201 9.60 1.46 -12.54
C GLY A 201 11.11 1.55 -12.75
N VAL A 202 11.59 1.17 -13.93
CA VAL A 202 12.98 1.29 -14.36
C VAL A 202 13.12 2.29 -15.48
N GLU A 203 14.16 3.11 -15.44
CA GLU A 203 14.47 4.07 -16.47
C GLU A 203 15.06 3.34 -17.70
N ILE A 204 14.54 3.69 -18.88
CA ILE A 204 15.11 3.21 -20.16
C ILE A 204 15.69 4.43 -20.87
N PRO A 205 16.96 4.38 -21.30
CA PRO A 205 17.57 5.49 -22.04
C PRO A 205 16.72 5.90 -23.26
N ASN A 206 16.58 7.21 -23.46
CA ASN A 206 15.82 7.82 -24.57
C ASN A 206 14.30 7.52 -24.56
N THR A 207 13.71 7.12 -23.44
CA THR A 207 12.27 6.99 -23.30
C THR A 207 11.72 8.01 -22.27
N ASN A 208 10.45 8.33 -22.38
CA ASN A 208 9.77 9.17 -21.40
C ASN A 208 9.04 8.26 -20.38
N GLY A 209 9.32 8.49 -19.10
CA GLY A 209 8.78 7.70 -18.00
C GLY A 209 9.65 6.48 -17.62
N ARG A 210 9.08 5.61 -16.79
CA ARG A 210 9.74 4.40 -16.29
C ARG A 210 8.98 3.17 -16.76
N ALA A 211 9.66 2.23 -17.38
CA ALA A 211 9.05 0.96 -17.77
C ALA A 211 8.86 0.05 -16.55
N GLY A 212 7.75 -0.67 -16.51
CA GLY A 212 7.50 -1.63 -15.44
C GLY A 212 8.50 -2.80 -15.49
N MET A 213 9.11 -3.10 -14.35
CA MET A 213 9.88 -4.30 -14.09
C MET A 213 9.27 -5.06 -12.93
N ALA A 214 9.10 -6.36 -13.09
CA ALA A 214 8.65 -7.23 -12.00
C ALA A 214 9.75 -8.21 -11.62
N ALA A 215 10.16 -8.19 -10.36
CA ALA A 215 10.95 -9.24 -9.75
C ALA A 215 9.97 -10.31 -9.26
N ILE A 216 10.08 -11.52 -9.79
CA ILE A 216 9.15 -12.62 -9.52
C ILE A 216 9.85 -13.82 -8.93
N THR A 217 9.21 -14.42 -7.93
CA THR A 217 9.66 -15.66 -7.30
C THR A 217 8.64 -16.75 -7.62
N PRO A 218 9.03 -17.83 -8.32
CA PRO A 218 8.14 -18.96 -8.56
C PRO A 218 7.90 -19.76 -7.29
N HIS A 219 6.80 -20.49 -7.22
CA HIS A 219 6.65 -21.56 -6.22
C HIS A 219 7.71 -22.66 -6.44
N ALA A 220 8.21 -23.26 -5.35
CA ALA A 220 9.37 -24.16 -5.36
C ALA A 220 9.26 -25.34 -6.37
N ASP A 221 8.05 -25.83 -6.63
CA ASP A 221 7.80 -26.99 -7.47
C ASP A 221 7.15 -26.63 -8.83
N MET A 222 7.06 -25.35 -9.18
CA MET A 222 6.37 -24.90 -10.39
C MET A 222 7.32 -24.26 -11.39
N LYS A 223 7.21 -24.68 -12.64
CA LYS A 223 7.84 -23.98 -13.77
C LYS A 223 6.91 -22.89 -14.27
N ILE A 224 7.49 -21.73 -14.55
CA ILE A 224 6.72 -20.62 -15.12
C ILE A 224 6.60 -20.83 -16.63
N ASP A 225 5.37 -20.90 -17.12
CA ASP A 225 5.07 -20.73 -18.55
C ASP A 225 4.87 -19.23 -18.83
N PHE A 226 5.92 -18.56 -19.29
CA PHE A 226 5.89 -17.13 -19.59
C PHE A 226 4.91 -16.76 -20.69
N ALA A 227 4.64 -17.65 -21.65
CA ALA A 227 3.68 -17.37 -22.72
C ALA A 227 2.25 -17.39 -22.20
N ALA A 228 1.90 -18.38 -21.37
CA ALA A 228 0.62 -18.45 -20.69
C ALA A 228 0.42 -17.27 -19.73
N LEU A 229 1.46 -16.91 -18.96
CA LEU A 229 1.44 -15.78 -18.04
C LEU A 229 1.17 -14.46 -18.78
N LEU A 230 1.91 -14.19 -19.85
CA LEU A 230 1.71 -12.98 -20.66
C LEU A 230 0.32 -12.95 -21.31
N THR A 231 -0.21 -14.07 -21.72
CA THR A 231 -1.55 -14.18 -22.29
C THR A 231 -2.62 -13.84 -21.22
N GLY A 232 -2.42 -14.30 -20.00
CA GLY A 232 -3.25 -13.94 -18.85
C GLY A 232 -3.20 -12.43 -18.55
N PHE A 233 -1.99 -11.88 -18.42
CA PHE A 233 -1.80 -10.45 -18.15
C PHE A 233 -2.50 -9.55 -19.19
N LYS A 234 -2.42 -9.90 -20.46
CA LYS A 234 -3.09 -9.17 -21.56
C LYS A 234 -4.61 -9.15 -21.46
N LYS A 235 -5.20 -10.11 -20.76
CA LYS A 235 -6.66 -10.17 -20.55
C LYS A 235 -7.11 -9.38 -19.34
N GLU A 236 -6.26 -9.27 -18.33
CA GLU A 236 -6.65 -8.81 -17.00
C GLU A 236 -6.10 -7.41 -16.65
N MET A 237 -5.09 -6.92 -17.38
CA MET A 237 -4.55 -5.59 -17.17
C MET A 237 -4.35 -4.81 -18.47
N PRO A 238 -4.40 -3.47 -18.42
CA PRO A 238 -4.12 -2.63 -19.57
C PRO A 238 -2.67 -2.79 -20.04
N ALA A 239 -2.43 -2.65 -21.33
CA ALA A 239 -1.12 -2.92 -21.94
C ALA A 239 0.05 -2.09 -21.35
N TYR A 240 -0.23 -0.89 -20.85
CA TYR A 240 0.78 -0.04 -20.22
C TYR A 240 1.19 -0.54 -18.83
N ALA A 241 0.31 -1.26 -18.13
CA ALA A 241 0.57 -1.79 -16.78
C ALA A 241 1.32 -3.13 -16.80
N ILE A 242 1.33 -3.83 -17.94
CA ILE A 242 2.07 -5.09 -18.07
C ILE A 242 3.57 -4.82 -17.93
N PRO A 243 4.28 -5.45 -16.98
CA PRO A 243 5.73 -5.29 -16.84
C PRO A 243 6.46 -5.64 -18.14
N VAL A 244 7.32 -4.72 -18.58
CA VAL A 244 8.16 -4.90 -19.79
C VAL A 244 9.28 -5.88 -19.52
N PHE A 245 9.76 -5.90 -18.28
CA PHE A 245 10.87 -6.75 -17.84
C PHE A 245 10.43 -7.66 -16.70
N LEU A 246 10.89 -8.90 -16.73
CA LEU A 246 10.76 -9.86 -15.65
C LEU A 246 12.15 -10.25 -15.14
N ARG A 247 12.36 -10.15 -13.84
CA ARG A 247 13.55 -10.62 -13.16
C ARG A 247 13.18 -11.83 -12.31
N LEU A 248 13.77 -12.98 -12.62
CA LEU A 248 13.61 -14.17 -11.79
C LEU A 248 14.45 -14.04 -10.52
N GLN A 249 13.83 -14.26 -9.37
CA GLN A 249 14.50 -14.39 -8.09
C GLN A 249 14.35 -15.83 -7.59
N GLN A 250 15.39 -16.33 -6.95
CA GLN A 250 15.30 -17.58 -6.20
C GLN A 250 14.69 -17.27 -4.83
N LEU A 251 13.87 -18.20 -4.30
CA LEU A 251 13.42 -18.11 -2.91
C LEU A 251 14.68 -18.01 -2.03
N MET A 252 14.80 -16.94 -1.26
CA MET A 252 15.77 -16.91 -0.19
C MET A 252 15.30 -17.92 0.86
N GLU A 253 16.10 -18.96 1.06
CA GLU A 253 15.94 -19.86 2.22
C GLU A 253 16.19 -19.03 3.46
N THR A 254 15.15 -18.85 4.28
CA THR A 254 15.21 -18.22 5.60
C THR A 254 15.26 -19.29 6.70
#